data_aef90cc18869aac444998eac2daf3a37
#
_entry.id   aef90cc18869aac444998eac2daf3a37
#
_cell.length_a   1.000
_cell.length_b   1.000
_cell.length_c   1.000
_cell.angle_alpha   90.00
_cell.angle_beta   90.00
_cell.angle_gamma   90.00
#
_symmetry.space_group_name_H-M   'P 1'
#
loop_
_entity.id
_entity.type
_entity.pdbx_description
1 polymer ?
#
loop_
_entity_poly.entity_id
_entity_poly.type
_entity_poly.pdbx_seq_one_letter_code
_entity_poly.pdbx_strand_id
1 'polypeptide(L)'
;MSSKFGHHPWTVDDLVSGIDKGTIRLPDIQRPFVWTNAKVRDLIDSMYRGYPVGELMFWENRDLEHSKSIGTGAKTQAAAMQVVDGQQRLTSLYTVVKGIEVYREDYERETIRISFNPLTERFEVPTAVTRKQAVWVDSIVEVFEDPYGSRHKYLKGLREDTEIEVDASVERAVEEALGRLAGLKKYPFQVVQIREEVTRETVADIFVRINSEGVSLSSADFILTWMSVFDEDGRDALETWARNSRFTRSEIHTLFNEKVSWTPHNPYLPFDPGQILRVCVAVGMRRAKLQDAYNVLRGRDPRTRLIKPELRDEELQKLKLGQERAMKPIHWDEFIRVLERAGFRSREMISSTSAVLYSYALWIIGRNDFDIPVDELREIMARWFFMSQITGRYSNSPETKAQEDLNRLEDAKTSDDFSRILNTEIDAAVPDDWWMVTLPNNLITSSSTAPAFLAYIAALNILDAEVLLSTSKIKDWINPQRRPIKGIEKHHLFPRDYLQAELKIKDTRRINQVANYALVELSLIHI
;
A
#
# COMPACT_ATOMS: atom_id res chain seq x y z
N MET A 1 -42.26 8.30 -7.35
CA MET A 1 -41.01 8.28 -6.58
C MET A 1 -40.12 9.39 -7.13
N SER A 2 -39.66 10.34 -6.32
CA SER A 2 -38.71 11.35 -6.78
C SER A 2 -37.40 10.61 -7.14
N SER A 3 -36.76 11.00 -8.25
CA SER A 3 -35.47 10.42 -8.65
C SER A 3 -34.44 10.70 -7.55
N LYS A 4 -33.73 9.65 -7.09
CA LYS A 4 -32.67 9.78 -6.08
C LYS A 4 -31.40 10.46 -6.60
N PHE A 5 -31.31 10.67 -7.91
CA PHE A 5 -30.17 11.29 -8.59
C PHE A 5 -30.60 12.13 -9.79
N GLY A 6 -29.74 13.04 -10.20
CA GLY A 6 -29.85 13.85 -11.41
C GLY A 6 -28.58 13.77 -12.27
N HIS A 7 -28.69 14.16 -13.55
CA HIS A 7 -27.55 14.27 -14.46
C HIS A 7 -27.36 15.72 -14.85
N HIS A 8 -26.13 16.21 -14.71
CA HIS A 8 -25.77 17.60 -15.02
C HIS A 8 -24.43 17.63 -15.79
N PRO A 9 -24.32 18.37 -16.88
CA PRO A 9 -23.03 18.62 -17.53
C PRO A 9 -22.25 19.69 -16.75
N TRP A 10 -21.02 19.39 -16.37
CA TRP A 10 -20.07 20.33 -15.77
C TRP A 10 -18.81 20.38 -16.61
N THR A 11 -18.21 21.56 -16.76
CA THR A 11 -16.92 21.69 -17.43
C THR A 11 -15.77 21.37 -16.48
N VAL A 12 -14.57 21.10 -17.04
CA VAL A 12 -13.35 20.97 -16.23
C VAL A 12 -13.12 22.22 -15.38
N ASP A 13 -13.41 23.42 -15.93
CA ASP A 13 -13.28 24.68 -15.20
C ASP A 13 -14.24 24.78 -14.01
N ASP A 14 -15.49 24.31 -14.18
CA ASP A 14 -16.47 24.23 -13.07
C ASP A 14 -15.96 23.31 -11.96
N LEU A 15 -15.41 22.13 -12.34
CA LEU A 15 -14.89 21.15 -11.41
C LEU A 15 -13.66 21.69 -10.65
N VAL A 16 -12.68 22.25 -11.37
CA VAL A 16 -11.47 22.84 -10.78
C VAL A 16 -11.83 24.04 -9.89
N SER A 17 -12.71 24.92 -10.35
CA SER A 17 -13.18 26.06 -9.56
C SER A 17 -13.96 25.61 -8.32
N GLY A 18 -14.76 24.53 -8.42
CA GLY A 18 -15.46 23.94 -7.29
C GLY A 18 -14.51 23.44 -6.20
N ILE A 19 -13.40 22.82 -6.60
CA ILE A 19 -12.35 22.38 -5.67
C ILE A 19 -11.65 23.60 -5.04
N ASP A 20 -11.27 24.59 -5.84
CA ASP A 20 -10.63 25.82 -5.36
C ASP A 20 -11.49 26.57 -4.34
N LYS A 21 -12.78 26.65 -4.59
CA LYS A 21 -13.75 27.29 -3.67
C LYS A 21 -14.12 26.41 -2.47
N GLY A 22 -13.73 25.14 -2.46
CA GLY A 22 -14.07 24.18 -1.42
C GLY A 22 -15.52 23.69 -1.48
N THR A 23 -16.25 23.91 -2.59
CA THR A 23 -17.60 23.37 -2.80
C THR A 23 -17.61 21.91 -3.22
N ILE A 24 -16.50 21.42 -3.78
CA ILE A 24 -16.24 20.01 -4.06
C ILE A 24 -15.17 19.52 -3.10
N ARG A 25 -15.45 18.47 -2.36
CA ARG A 25 -14.50 17.81 -1.46
C ARG A 25 -14.44 16.31 -1.70
N LEU A 26 -13.29 15.73 -1.37
CA LEU A 26 -13.15 14.28 -1.30
C LEU A 26 -13.80 13.80 0.00
N PRO A 27 -14.70 12.82 -0.04
CA PRO A 27 -15.08 12.11 1.16
C PRO A 27 -13.90 11.27 1.64
N ASP A 28 -13.83 11.02 2.94
CA ASP A 28 -12.75 10.23 3.55
C ASP A 28 -12.70 8.76 3.10
N ILE A 29 -13.65 8.36 2.26
CA ILE A 29 -13.71 7.01 1.68
C ILE A 29 -12.71 6.75 0.55
N GLN A 30 -11.83 7.71 0.19
CA GLN A 30 -11.09 7.62 -1.06
C GLN A 30 -9.60 7.36 -0.86
N ARG A 31 -9.01 6.64 -1.82
CA ARG A 31 -7.62 6.16 -1.83
C ARG A 31 -6.63 7.29 -2.11
N PRO A 32 -5.36 7.14 -1.69
CA PRO A 32 -4.26 7.92 -2.24
C PRO A 32 -4.26 7.89 -3.78
N PHE A 33 -3.62 8.87 -4.41
CA PHE A 33 -3.54 8.95 -5.87
C PHE A 33 -2.73 7.80 -6.44
N VAL A 34 -3.42 6.82 -7.03
CA VAL A 34 -2.82 5.55 -7.52
C VAL A 34 -2.62 5.50 -9.03
N TRP A 35 -3.17 6.47 -9.79
CA TRP A 35 -2.97 6.48 -11.22
C TRP A 35 -1.53 6.81 -11.59
N THR A 36 -0.98 6.01 -12.51
CA THR A 36 0.33 6.31 -13.10
C THR A 36 0.25 7.56 -13.98
N ASN A 37 1.38 8.25 -14.18
CA ASN A 37 1.45 9.41 -15.08
C ASN A 37 1.00 9.03 -16.51
N ALA A 38 1.22 7.79 -16.94
CA ALA A 38 0.73 7.29 -18.23
C ALA A 38 -0.81 7.28 -18.30
N LYS A 39 -1.51 6.85 -17.25
CA LYS A 39 -2.98 6.92 -17.22
C LYS A 39 -3.50 8.34 -17.23
N VAL A 40 -2.82 9.26 -16.56
CA VAL A 40 -3.17 10.70 -16.61
C VAL A 40 -2.96 11.26 -18.02
N ARG A 41 -1.83 10.93 -18.66
CA ARG A 41 -1.58 11.28 -20.07
C ARG A 41 -2.72 10.78 -20.98
N ASP A 42 -3.11 9.51 -20.83
CA ASP A 42 -4.16 8.90 -21.66
C ASP A 42 -5.53 9.55 -21.44
N LEU A 43 -5.83 10.00 -20.20
CA LEU A 43 -7.02 10.80 -19.91
C LEU A 43 -7.00 12.12 -20.69
N ILE A 44 -5.89 12.87 -20.61
CA ILE A 44 -5.76 14.17 -21.29
C ILE A 44 -5.80 13.99 -22.82
N ASP A 45 -5.11 12.99 -23.36
CA ASP A 45 -5.15 12.67 -24.80
C ASP A 45 -6.57 12.33 -25.27
N SER A 46 -7.30 11.53 -24.50
CA SER A 46 -8.69 11.17 -24.80
C SER A 46 -9.60 12.41 -24.83
N MET A 47 -9.46 13.29 -23.85
CA MET A 47 -10.20 14.55 -23.79
C MET A 47 -9.85 15.47 -24.98
N TYR A 48 -8.56 15.56 -25.33
CA TYR A 48 -8.07 16.37 -26.47
C TYR A 48 -8.66 15.89 -27.79
N ARG A 49 -8.85 14.57 -27.93
CA ARG A 49 -9.51 13.95 -29.11
C ARG A 49 -11.05 14.00 -29.06
N GLY A 50 -11.62 14.53 -27.99
CA GLY A 50 -13.08 14.59 -27.80
C GLY A 50 -13.71 13.22 -27.48
N TYR A 51 -12.94 12.26 -26.99
CA TYR A 51 -13.45 10.94 -26.59
C TYR A 51 -14.11 10.99 -25.21
N PRO A 52 -15.15 10.17 -24.97
CA PRO A 52 -15.77 10.11 -23.64
C PRO A 52 -14.80 9.49 -22.62
N VAL A 53 -14.67 10.13 -21.47
CA VAL A 53 -13.72 9.73 -20.40
C VAL A 53 -14.43 9.21 -19.15
N GLY A 54 -15.70 8.86 -19.28
CA GLY A 54 -16.55 8.37 -18.19
C GLY A 54 -17.23 9.50 -17.41
N GLU A 55 -18.06 9.10 -16.45
CA GLU A 55 -18.87 10.00 -15.64
C GLU A 55 -18.19 10.27 -14.29
N LEU A 56 -18.57 11.39 -13.66
CA LEU A 56 -18.23 11.69 -12.26
C LEU A 56 -19.49 11.54 -11.42
N MET A 57 -19.37 11.05 -10.20
CA MET A 57 -20.50 10.94 -9.29
C MET A 57 -20.23 11.74 -8.03
N PHE A 58 -21.18 12.62 -7.70
CA PHE A 58 -21.14 13.42 -6.49
C PHE A 58 -22.37 13.14 -5.63
N TRP A 59 -22.17 13.27 -4.32
CA TRP A 59 -23.26 13.29 -3.35
C TRP A 59 -23.41 14.68 -2.77
N GLU A 60 -24.64 15.19 -2.76
CA GLU A 60 -24.99 16.45 -2.13
C GLU A 60 -25.07 16.23 -0.61
N ASN A 61 -24.06 16.70 0.11
CA ASN A 61 -23.97 16.55 1.56
C ASN A 61 -23.56 17.88 2.20
N ARG A 62 -24.41 18.41 3.05
CA ARG A 62 -24.17 19.66 3.79
C ARG A 62 -23.53 19.45 5.16
N ASP A 63 -23.32 18.21 5.56
CA ASP A 63 -22.65 17.85 6.80
C ASP A 63 -21.13 18.12 6.70
N LEU A 64 -20.68 19.14 7.42
CA LEU A 64 -19.37 19.78 7.26
C LEU A 64 -18.20 19.03 7.90
N GLU A 65 -18.50 18.12 8.83
CA GLU A 65 -17.46 17.53 9.69
C GLU A 65 -16.64 16.42 9.02
N HIS A 66 -17.11 15.91 7.86
CA HIS A 66 -16.63 14.61 7.34
C HIS A 66 -16.12 14.65 5.90
N SER A 67 -15.36 15.67 5.48
CA SER A 67 -14.80 15.69 4.14
C SER A 67 -13.40 16.31 4.04
N LYS A 68 -12.49 15.65 3.31
CA LYS A 68 -11.12 16.13 3.06
C LYS A 68 -11.05 17.09 1.89
N SER A 69 -10.27 18.17 2.03
CA SER A 69 -9.96 19.06 0.92
C SER A 69 -9.01 18.39 -0.08
N ILE A 70 -9.24 18.58 -1.37
CA ILE A 70 -8.25 18.28 -2.40
C ILE A 70 -7.18 19.39 -2.38
N GLY A 71 -5.92 19.04 -2.19
CA GLY A 71 -4.81 19.99 -2.10
C GLY A 71 -4.39 20.32 -0.66
N THR A 72 -3.26 21.02 -0.52
CA THR A 72 -2.54 21.25 0.75
C THR A 72 -3.03 22.44 1.58
N GLY A 73 -4.12 23.12 1.19
CA GLY A 73 -4.66 24.31 1.86
C GLY A 73 -5.94 24.04 2.65
N ALA A 74 -6.01 24.51 3.89
CA ALA A 74 -7.24 24.49 4.68
C ALA A 74 -8.30 25.40 4.06
N LYS A 75 -9.41 24.83 3.57
CA LYS A 75 -10.54 25.58 3.00
C LYS A 75 -11.74 25.48 3.92
N THR A 76 -12.27 26.64 4.27
CA THR A 76 -13.22 26.84 5.37
C THR A 76 -14.69 26.95 4.94
N GLN A 77 -15.06 26.69 3.68
CA GLN A 77 -16.46 26.76 3.24
C GLN A 77 -17.16 25.41 3.27
N ALA A 78 -18.44 25.44 3.59
CA ALA A 78 -19.32 24.28 3.58
C ALA A 78 -19.31 23.59 2.22
N ALA A 79 -18.84 22.35 2.17
CA ALA A 79 -18.88 21.56 0.94
C ALA A 79 -20.32 21.15 0.66
N ALA A 80 -20.79 21.47 -0.55
CA ALA A 80 -22.08 21.01 -1.01
C ALA A 80 -22.00 19.64 -1.70
N MET A 81 -20.82 19.28 -2.25
CA MET A 81 -20.62 18.11 -3.09
C MET A 81 -19.44 17.28 -2.61
N GLN A 82 -19.69 16.01 -2.33
CA GLN A 82 -18.67 14.98 -2.04
C GLN A 82 -18.51 14.05 -3.22
N VAL A 83 -17.27 13.77 -3.62
CA VAL A 83 -16.97 12.84 -4.73
C VAL A 83 -17.26 11.41 -4.28
N VAL A 84 -18.15 10.72 -4.99
CA VAL A 84 -18.51 9.30 -4.77
C VAL A 84 -17.73 8.40 -5.73
N ASP A 85 -17.67 8.76 -7.02
CA ASP A 85 -16.84 8.09 -8.03
C ASP A 85 -16.15 9.10 -8.94
N GLY A 86 -15.00 8.67 -9.51
CA GLY A 86 -14.19 9.48 -10.40
C GLY A 86 -13.12 10.32 -9.71
N GLN A 87 -12.78 10.01 -8.45
CA GLN A 87 -11.72 10.72 -7.70
C GLN A 87 -10.42 10.82 -8.47
N GLN A 88 -9.91 9.69 -8.98
CA GLN A 88 -8.62 9.66 -9.68
C GLN A 88 -8.64 10.54 -10.93
N ARG A 89 -9.76 10.57 -11.64
CA ARG A 89 -9.97 11.49 -12.79
C ARG A 89 -9.97 12.94 -12.32
N LEU A 90 -10.74 13.23 -11.30
CA LEU A 90 -10.86 14.60 -10.78
C LEU A 90 -9.54 15.12 -10.21
N THR A 91 -8.82 14.29 -9.45
CA THR A 91 -7.48 14.61 -8.95
C THR A 91 -6.50 14.84 -10.09
N SER A 92 -6.52 13.98 -11.14
CA SER A 92 -5.68 14.15 -12.33
C SER A 92 -5.93 15.48 -13.02
N LEU A 93 -7.19 15.86 -13.22
CA LEU A 93 -7.56 17.12 -13.84
C LEU A 93 -7.11 18.32 -12.99
N TYR A 94 -7.39 18.28 -11.70
CA TYR A 94 -7.05 19.36 -10.79
C TYR A 94 -5.53 19.59 -10.73
N THR A 95 -4.76 18.50 -10.59
CA THR A 95 -3.30 18.60 -10.49
C THR A 95 -2.64 19.02 -11.79
N VAL A 96 -3.10 18.52 -12.94
CA VAL A 96 -2.56 18.91 -14.26
C VAL A 96 -2.96 20.32 -14.64
N VAL A 97 -4.18 20.78 -14.32
CA VAL A 97 -4.59 22.16 -14.65
C VAL A 97 -3.93 23.18 -13.72
N LYS A 98 -3.65 22.83 -12.47
CA LYS A 98 -3.12 23.73 -11.44
C LYS A 98 -1.63 23.54 -11.13
N GLY A 99 -0.97 22.52 -11.64
CA GLY A 99 0.43 22.23 -11.33
C GLY A 99 0.68 21.80 -9.87
N ILE A 100 -0.32 21.22 -9.19
CA ILE A 100 -0.25 20.88 -7.76
C ILE A 100 0.29 19.47 -7.59
N GLU A 101 1.12 19.28 -6.54
CA GLU A 101 1.62 17.96 -6.14
C GLU A 101 0.53 17.05 -5.57
N VAL A 102 0.65 15.75 -5.80
CA VAL A 102 -0.17 14.70 -5.21
C VAL A 102 0.64 13.85 -4.24
N TYR A 103 -0.04 13.24 -3.27
CA TYR A 103 0.54 12.15 -2.48
C TYR A 103 0.30 10.82 -3.19
N ARG A 104 1.37 10.05 -3.41
CA ARG A 104 1.32 8.69 -3.92
C ARG A 104 0.97 7.68 -2.80
N GLU A 105 0.81 6.39 -3.16
CA GLU A 105 0.52 5.32 -2.19
C GLU A 105 1.60 5.16 -1.09
N ASP A 106 2.82 5.53 -1.39
CA ASP A 106 3.96 5.56 -0.46
C ASP A 106 4.04 6.85 0.36
N TYR A 107 3.07 7.76 0.18
CA TYR A 107 3.00 9.11 0.77
C TYR A 107 4.12 10.06 0.31
N GLU A 108 4.85 9.73 -0.75
CA GLU A 108 5.75 10.67 -1.40
C GLU A 108 4.96 11.70 -2.21
N ARG A 109 5.50 12.92 -2.29
CA ARG A 109 4.91 13.99 -3.10
C ARG A 109 5.45 13.90 -4.51
N GLU A 110 4.57 13.96 -5.48
CA GLU A 110 4.93 13.95 -6.89
C GLU A 110 4.15 15.01 -7.67
N THR A 111 4.86 15.75 -8.54
CA THR A 111 4.22 16.61 -9.54
C THR A 111 3.95 15.80 -10.80
N ILE A 112 2.68 15.68 -11.18
CA ILE A 112 2.29 15.01 -12.42
C ILE A 112 2.63 15.92 -13.59
N ARG A 113 3.61 15.51 -14.41
CA ARG A 113 4.03 16.25 -15.62
C ARG A 113 3.64 15.48 -16.85
N ILE A 114 2.98 16.14 -17.78
CA ILE A 114 2.63 15.64 -19.11
C ILE A 114 3.19 16.61 -20.14
N SER A 115 3.99 16.09 -21.07
CA SER A 115 4.52 16.88 -22.18
C SER A 115 3.57 16.79 -23.38
N PHE A 116 3.55 17.82 -24.20
CA PHE A 116 2.75 17.88 -25.43
C PHE A 116 3.61 18.35 -26.61
N ASN A 117 3.47 17.66 -27.75
CA ASN A 117 4.09 18.08 -29.00
C ASN A 117 3.02 18.69 -29.92
N PRO A 118 2.95 20.01 -30.09
CA PRO A 118 1.92 20.66 -30.91
C PRO A 118 1.96 20.32 -32.39
N LEU A 119 3.11 19.92 -32.94
CA LEU A 119 3.27 19.60 -34.36
C LEU A 119 2.70 18.22 -34.72
N THR A 120 2.75 17.29 -33.76
CA THR A 120 2.27 15.91 -33.96
C THR A 120 1.01 15.60 -33.12
N GLU A 121 0.58 16.56 -32.31
CA GLU A 121 -0.54 16.45 -31.36
C GLU A 121 -0.43 15.21 -30.46
N ARG A 122 0.76 14.92 -29.95
CA ARG A 122 1.05 13.77 -29.10
C ARG A 122 1.34 14.20 -27.66
N PHE A 123 0.86 13.39 -26.72
CA PHE A 123 1.13 13.53 -25.29
C PHE A 123 2.10 12.46 -24.83
N GLU A 124 3.07 12.82 -24.00
CA GLU A 124 4.03 11.88 -23.41
C GLU A 124 4.27 12.19 -21.94
N VAL A 125 4.65 11.16 -21.17
CA VAL A 125 5.25 11.39 -19.86
C VAL A 125 6.70 11.83 -20.10
N PRO A 126 7.13 13.01 -19.60
CA PRO A 126 8.44 13.56 -19.95
C PRO A 126 9.59 12.66 -19.51
N THR A 127 10.50 12.39 -20.44
CA THR A 127 11.74 11.68 -20.22
C THR A 127 12.93 12.65 -20.29
N ALA A 128 14.13 12.20 -19.90
CA ALA A 128 15.34 13.00 -20.07
C ALA A 128 15.62 13.41 -21.55
N VAL A 129 15.10 12.62 -22.49
CA VAL A 129 15.23 12.86 -23.94
C VAL A 129 14.21 13.91 -24.39
N THR A 130 12.91 13.72 -24.06
CA THR A 130 11.85 14.66 -24.49
C THR A 130 12.06 16.06 -23.93
N ARG A 131 12.58 16.20 -22.70
CA ARG A 131 12.88 17.50 -22.07
C ARG A 131 13.97 18.32 -22.79
N LYS A 132 14.83 17.66 -23.57
CA LYS A 132 15.91 18.32 -24.32
C LYS A 132 15.50 18.69 -25.74
N GLN A 133 14.31 18.30 -26.18
CA GLN A 133 13.87 18.54 -27.55
C GLN A 133 12.87 19.71 -27.58
N ALA A 134 13.21 20.77 -28.27
CA ALA A 134 12.36 21.97 -28.38
C ALA A 134 11.01 21.74 -29.06
N VAL A 135 10.81 20.58 -29.69
CA VAL A 135 9.51 20.16 -30.26
C VAL A 135 8.48 19.76 -29.21
N TRP A 136 8.85 19.70 -27.93
CA TRP A 136 7.95 19.39 -26.82
C TRP A 136 7.73 20.59 -25.91
N VAL A 137 6.48 20.86 -25.58
CA VAL A 137 6.12 21.61 -24.38
C VAL A 137 6.36 20.68 -23.19
N ASP A 138 7.29 20.99 -22.29
CA ASP A 138 7.70 20.09 -21.20
C ASP A 138 6.56 19.79 -20.22
N SER A 139 5.71 20.78 -19.95
CA SER A 139 4.56 20.63 -19.08
C SER A 139 3.33 21.36 -19.62
N ILE A 140 2.23 20.63 -19.81
CA ILE A 140 0.97 21.22 -20.26
C ILE A 140 0.36 22.19 -19.23
N VAL A 141 0.83 22.18 -17.98
CA VAL A 141 0.47 23.16 -16.94
C VAL A 141 0.73 24.59 -17.43
N GLU A 142 1.89 24.83 -18.08
CA GLU A 142 2.26 26.14 -18.61
C GLU A 142 1.22 26.66 -19.62
N VAL A 143 0.63 25.75 -20.43
CA VAL A 143 -0.39 26.12 -21.43
C VAL A 143 -1.71 26.49 -20.77
N PHE A 144 -2.05 25.81 -19.66
CA PHE A 144 -3.25 26.15 -18.90
C PHE A 144 -3.11 27.47 -18.13
N GLU A 145 -1.92 27.80 -17.64
CA GLU A 145 -1.63 29.05 -16.92
C GLU A 145 -1.54 30.25 -17.86
N ASP A 146 -0.71 30.14 -18.91
CA ASP A 146 -0.48 31.19 -19.90
C ASP A 146 -0.39 30.62 -21.33
N PRO A 147 -1.52 30.47 -22.02
CA PRO A 147 -1.54 29.94 -23.40
C PRO A 147 -0.70 30.77 -24.38
N TYR A 148 -0.71 32.09 -24.23
CA TYR A 148 0.00 33.00 -25.14
C TYR A 148 1.51 32.98 -24.91
N GLY A 149 1.95 33.05 -23.67
CA GLY A 149 3.36 32.94 -23.31
C GLY A 149 3.95 31.57 -23.69
N SER A 150 3.20 30.51 -23.46
CA SER A 150 3.60 29.15 -23.85
C SER A 150 3.78 28.99 -25.36
N ARG A 151 2.86 29.56 -26.16
CA ARG A 151 3.01 29.61 -27.63
C ARG A 151 4.25 30.34 -28.03
N HIS A 152 4.47 31.54 -27.48
CA HIS A 152 5.65 32.35 -27.81
C HIS A 152 6.97 31.65 -27.46
N LYS A 153 7.03 31.07 -26.27
CA LYS A 153 8.18 30.28 -25.79
C LYS A 153 8.46 29.10 -26.71
N TYR A 154 7.42 28.35 -27.08
CA TYR A 154 7.53 27.19 -27.95
C TYR A 154 8.03 27.55 -29.36
N LEU A 155 7.43 28.54 -30.02
CA LEU A 155 7.85 29.00 -31.34
C LEU A 155 9.27 29.55 -31.35
N LYS A 156 9.69 30.23 -30.28
CA LYS A 156 11.06 30.67 -30.11
C LYS A 156 12.01 29.50 -30.03
N GLY A 157 11.71 28.48 -29.18
CA GLY A 157 12.52 27.28 -29.07
C GLY A 157 12.66 26.52 -30.39
N LEU A 158 11.56 26.39 -31.16
CA LEU A 158 11.63 25.76 -32.48
C LEU A 158 12.59 26.47 -33.44
N ARG A 159 12.59 27.80 -33.46
CA ARG A 159 13.48 28.58 -34.34
C ARG A 159 14.95 28.50 -33.94
N GLU A 160 15.23 28.35 -32.64
CA GLU A 160 16.60 28.38 -32.10
C GLU A 160 17.26 26.99 -32.08
N ASP A 161 16.46 25.91 -31.78
CA ASP A 161 17.01 24.61 -31.41
C ASP A 161 16.61 23.47 -32.37
N THR A 162 15.96 23.77 -33.52
CA THR A 162 15.56 22.72 -34.48
C THR A 162 15.88 23.13 -35.93
N GLU A 163 15.92 22.14 -36.82
CA GLU A 163 16.01 22.36 -38.28
C GLU A 163 14.64 22.64 -38.92
N ILE A 164 13.59 22.80 -38.13
CA ILE A 164 12.20 23.03 -38.60
C ILE A 164 12.08 24.50 -39.02
N GLU A 165 11.75 24.72 -40.29
CA GLU A 165 11.42 26.06 -40.79
C GLU A 165 10.05 26.48 -40.24
N VAL A 166 10.02 27.52 -39.42
CA VAL A 166 8.80 28.03 -38.76
C VAL A 166 8.17 29.09 -39.68
N ASP A 167 7.40 28.63 -40.63
CA ASP A 167 6.57 29.46 -41.51
C ASP A 167 5.17 29.73 -40.93
N ALA A 168 4.36 30.51 -41.63
CA ALA A 168 3.01 30.87 -41.22
C ALA A 168 2.09 29.65 -41.06
N SER A 169 2.34 28.54 -41.76
CA SER A 169 1.55 27.31 -41.65
C SER A 169 1.86 26.57 -40.35
N VAL A 170 3.15 26.47 -39.98
CA VAL A 170 3.62 25.92 -38.73
C VAL A 170 3.12 26.75 -37.55
N GLU A 171 3.21 28.08 -37.62
CA GLU A 171 2.69 28.95 -36.57
C GLU A 171 1.19 28.75 -36.33
N ARG A 172 0.40 28.64 -37.41
CA ARG A 172 -1.02 28.37 -37.31
C ARG A 172 -1.33 27.00 -36.71
N ALA A 173 -0.64 25.94 -37.16
CA ALA A 173 -0.81 24.61 -36.62
C ALA A 173 -0.52 24.56 -35.12
N VAL A 174 0.56 25.21 -34.69
CA VAL A 174 0.92 25.33 -33.26
C VAL A 174 -0.14 26.10 -32.48
N GLU A 175 -0.64 27.21 -33.03
CA GLU A 175 -1.70 28.01 -32.39
C GLU A 175 -2.99 27.19 -32.22
N GLU A 176 -3.41 26.46 -33.25
CA GLU A 176 -4.62 25.61 -33.21
C GLU A 176 -4.45 24.48 -32.21
N ALA A 177 -3.30 23.80 -32.20
CA ALA A 177 -3.02 22.69 -31.27
C ALA A 177 -2.97 23.16 -29.80
N LEU A 178 -2.24 24.25 -29.50
CA LEU A 178 -2.19 24.81 -28.14
C LEU A 178 -3.54 25.43 -27.73
N GLY A 179 -4.24 26.06 -28.67
CA GLY A 179 -5.59 26.57 -28.43
C GLY A 179 -6.59 25.47 -28.06
N ARG A 180 -6.53 24.32 -28.76
CA ARG A 180 -7.32 23.12 -28.45
C ARG A 180 -6.96 22.57 -27.07
N LEU A 181 -5.67 22.50 -26.74
CA LEU A 181 -5.21 22.06 -25.42
C LEU A 181 -5.72 22.98 -24.31
N ALA A 182 -5.56 24.29 -24.43
CA ALA A 182 -6.10 25.26 -23.48
C ALA A 182 -7.64 25.18 -23.38
N GLY A 183 -8.30 24.84 -24.49
CA GLY A 183 -9.75 24.62 -24.58
C GLY A 183 -10.27 23.45 -23.76
N LEU A 184 -9.41 22.53 -23.29
CA LEU A 184 -9.81 21.41 -22.43
C LEU A 184 -10.46 21.87 -21.11
N LYS A 185 -10.22 23.10 -20.67
CA LYS A 185 -10.97 23.70 -19.54
C LYS A 185 -12.48 23.69 -19.76
N LYS A 186 -12.94 23.72 -21.02
CA LYS A 186 -14.36 23.68 -21.41
C LYS A 186 -14.85 22.27 -21.74
N TYR A 187 -14.02 21.24 -21.61
CA TYR A 187 -14.44 19.86 -21.86
C TYR A 187 -15.58 19.47 -20.89
N PRO A 188 -16.72 18.94 -21.42
CA PRO A 188 -17.89 18.63 -20.62
C PRO A 188 -17.77 17.24 -19.97
N PHE A 189 -17.93 17.18 -18.66
CA PHE A 189 -18.14 15.93 -17.92
C PHE A 189 -19.62 15.72 -17.64
N GLN A 190 -20.09 14.49 -17.79
CA GLN A 190 -21.38 14.08 -17.25
C GLN A 190 -21.22 13.82 -15.75
N VAL A 191 -21.97 14.54 -14.94
CA VAL A 191 -22.00 14.43 -13.49
C VAL A 191 -23.32 13.80 -13.06
N VAL A 192 -23.24 12.68 -12.37
CA VAL A 192 -24.36 12.07 -11.65
C VAL A 192 -24.37 12.65 -10.25
N GLN A 193 -25.42 13.41 -9.92
CA GLN A 193 -25.58 14.03 -8.62
C GLN A 193 -26.58 13.25 -7.79
N ILE A 194 -26.11 12.59 -6.70
CA ILE A 194 -26.95 11.96 -5.70
C ILE A 194 -27.47 13.06 -4.77
N ARG A 195 -28.78 13.07 -4.53
CA ARG A 195 -29.44 14.12 -3.74
C ARG A 195 -29.17 13.96 -2.25
N GLU A 196 -29.32 15.06 -1.50
CA GLU A 196 -29.13 15.16 -0.05
C GLU A 196 -30.01 14.17 0.75
N GLU A 197 -31.23 13.88 0.27
CA GLU A 197 -32.15 12.97 0.96
C GLU A 197 -31.70 11.52 0.95
N VAL A 198 -30.68 11.16 0.16
CA VAL A 198 -30.15 9.79 0.12
C VAL A 198 -29.22 9.56 1.31
N THR A 199 -29.53 8.53 2.11
CA THR A 199 -28.77 8.23 3.32
C THR A 199 -27.34 7.80 3.02
N ARG A 200 -26.41 8.02 3.95
CA ARG A 200 -24.99 7.61 3.85
C ARG A 200 -24.83 6.13 3.53
N GLU A 201 -25.64 5.27 4.15
CA GLU A 201 -25.63 3.82 3.89
C GLU A 201 -25.98 3.51 2.44
N THR A 202 -26.97 4.19 1.89
CA THR A 202 -27.35 4.02 0.48
C THR A 202 -26.25 4.50 -0.45
N VAL A 203 -25.59 5.62 -0.12
CA VAL A 203 -24.44 6.13 -0.89
C VAL A 203 -23.27 5.16 -0.84
N ALA A 204 -22.94 4.60 0.32
CA ALA A 204 -21.90 3.58 0.47
C ALA A 204 -22.23 2.31 -0.33
N ASP A 205 -23.50 1.87 -0.34
CA ASP A 205 -23.94 0.73 -1.15
C ASP A 205 -23.85 1.01 -2.67
N ILE A 206 -24.17 2.22 -3.11
CA ILE A 206 -24.01 2.66 -4.50
C ILE A 206 -22.51 2.61 -4.88
N PHE A 207 -21.66 3.19 -4.04
CA PHE A 207 -20.22 3.20 -4.25
C PHE A 207 -19.65 1.77 -4.42
N VAL A 208 -20.01 0.86 -3.53
CA VAL A 208 -19.56 -0.54 -3.59
C VAL A 208 -20.01 -1.21 -4.87
N ARG A 209 -21.26 -1.02 -5.30
CA ARG A 209 -21.79 -1.63 -6.53
C ARG A 209 -21.11 -1.13 -7.79
N ILE A 210 -20.89 0.18 -7.88
CA ILE A 210 -20.24 0.79 -9.05
C ILE A 210 -18.80 0.32 -9.17
N ASN A 211 -18.06 0.31 -8.06
CA ASN A 211 -16.66 -0.10 -8.07
C ASN A 211 -16.47 -1.63 -8.19
N SER A 212 -17.51 -2.44 -7.98
CA SER A 212 -17.43 -3.89 -8.16
C SER A 212 -17.34 -4.32 -9.63
N GLU A 213 -17.73 -3.47 -10.57
CA GLU A 213 -17.68 -3.74 -12.02
C GLU A 213 -16.42 -3.18 -12.71
N GLY A 214 -15.61 -2.37 -11.98
CA GLY A 214 -14.38 -1.75 -12.48
C GLY A 214 -13.10 -2.43 -11.98
N VAL A 215 -12.16 -1.64 -11.47
CA VAL A 215 -10.97 -2.17 -10.77
C VAL A 215 -11.44 -2.89 -9.50
N SER A 216 -11.17 -4.19 -9.41
CA SER A 216 -11.60 -5.02 -8.28
C SER A 216 -11.10 -4.43 -6.96
N LEU A 217 -12.02 -3.89 -6.16
CA LEU A 217 -11.74 -3.49 -4.79
C LEU A 217 -11.46 -4.72 -3.93
N SER A 218 -10.45 -4.65 -3.07
CA SER A 218 -10.22 -5.68 -2.07
C SER A 218 -11.28 -5.61 -0.95
N SER A 219 -11.46 -6.71 -0.21
CA SER A 219 -12.37 -6.70 0.96
C SER A 219 -11.93 -5.69 2.03
N ALA A 220 -10.63 -5.37 2.11
CA ALA A 220 -10.12 -4.31 2.98
C ALA A 220 -10.63 -2.93 2.54
N ASP A 221 -10.58 -2.64 1.24
CA ASP A 221 -11.09 -1.37 0.70
C ASP A 221 -12.59 -1.18 0.99
N PHE A 222 -13.37 -2.27 0.93
CA PHE A 222 -14.79 -2.20 1.28
C PHE A 222 -15.03 -1.86 2.75
N ILE A 223 -14.25 -2.43 3.66
CA ILE A 223 -14.35 -2.12 5.09
C ILE A 223 -13.89 -0.67 5.35
N LEU A 224 -12.76 -0.25 4.77
CA LEU A 224 -12.26 1.13 4.91
C LEU A 224 -13.27 2.15 4.36
N THR A 225 -13.91 1.84 3.22
CA THR A 225 -15.00 2.65 2.67
C THR A 225 -16.20 2.72 3.63
N TRP A 226 -16.59 1.58 4.19
CA TRP A 226 -17.70 1.50 5.15
C TRP A 226 -17.37 2.29 6.43
N MET A 227 -16.13 2.21 6.92
CA MET A 227 -15.67 2.95 8.09
C MET A 227 -15.77 4.47 7.91
N SER A 228 -15.55 5.01 6.71
CA SER A 228 -15.71 6.46 6.46
C SER A 228 -17.11 6.97 6.72
N VAL A 229 -18.08 6.07 6.71
CA VAL A 229 -19.48 6.40 6.96
C VAL A 229 -19.84 6.23 8.45
N PHE A 230 -19.28 5.19 9.09
CA PHE A 230 -19.70 4.74 10.41
C PHE A 230 -18.65 4.94 11.51
N ASP A 231 -17.37 5.11 11.14
CA ASP A 231 -16.24 5.26 12.05
C ASP A 231 -15.06 6.00 11.38
N GLU A 232 -15.27 7.26 11.05
CA GLU A 232 -14.28 8.10 10.37
C GLU A 232 -12.98 8.21 11.18
N ASP A 233 -13.09 8.52 12.47
CA ASP A 233 -11.93 8.65 13.35
C ASP A 233 -11.09 7.35 13.39
N GLY A 234 -11.76 6.21 13.42
CA GLY A 234 -11.10 4.91 13.37
C GLY A 234 -10.38 4.67 12.05
N ARG A 235 -10.96 5.08 10.94
CA ARG A 235 -10.31 5.01 9.63
C ARG A 235 -9.09 5.93 9.55
N ASP A 236 -9.23 7.18 9.98
CA ASP A 236 -8.14 8.16 9.99
C ASP A 236 -6.97 7.70 10.86
N ALA A 237 -7.27 7.06 11.97
CA ALA A 237 -6.26 6.46 12.83
C ALA A 237 -5.50 5.33 12.11
N LEU A 238 -6.18 4.45 11.34
CA LEU A 238 -5.54 3.41 10.53
C LEU A 238 -4.64 4.00 9.43
N GLU A 239 -5.12 5.02 8.72
CA GLU A 239 -4.35 5.71 7.66
C GLU A 239 -3.12 6.42 8.25
N THR A 240 -3.28 7.11 9.36
CA THR A 240 -2.20 7.80 10.06
C THR A 240 -1.16 6.79 10.57
N TRP A 241 -1.59 5.69 11.16
CA TRP A 241 -0.69 4.64 11.64
C TRP A 241 0.09 4.00 10.49
N ALA A 242 -0.59 3.69 9.38
CA ALA A 242 0.04 3.14 8.18
C ALA A 242 1.04 4.11 7.55
N ARG A 243 0.68 5.40 7.41
CA ARG A 243 1.59 6.45 6.96
C ARG A 243 2.83 6.53 7.86
N ASN A 244 2.62 6.63 9.16
CA ASN A 244 3.69 6.81 10.13
C ASN A 244 4.60 5.58 10.26
N SER A 245 4.16 4.37 9.84
CA SER A 245 5.01 3.19 9.81
C SER A 245 6.18 3.28 8.81
N ARG A 246 6.12 4.22 7.87
CA ARG A 246 7.12 4.43 6.82
C ARG A 246 8.21 5.41 7.24
N PHE A 247 7.93 6.27 8.22
CA PHE A 247 8.75 7.43 8.54
C PHE A 247 9.20 7.45 10.00
N THR A 248 10.43 7.86 10.22
CA THR A 248 10.93 8.21 11.55
C THR A 248 10.24 9.47 12.09
N ARG A 249 10.33 9.71 13.38
CA ARG A 249 9.74 10.91 14.00
C ARG A 249 10.24 12.23 13.40
N SER A 250 11.52 12.28 13.04
CA SER A 250 12.13 13.47 12.39
C SER A 250 11.58 13.69 10.97
N GLU A 251 11.41 12.62 10.20
CA GLU A 251 10.82 12.68 8.87
C GLU A 251 9.35 13.10 8.91
N ILE A 252 8.55 12.56 9.85
CA ILE A 252 7.16 12.99 10.05
C ILE A 252 7.10 14.49 10.34
N HIS A 253 7.98 14.99 11.22
CA HIS A 253 8.02 16.42 11.50
C HIS A 253 8.39 17.26 10.27
N THR A 254 9.37 16.81 9.50
CA THR A 254 9.83 17.55 8.31
C THR A 254 8.81 17.53 7.18
N LEU A 255 8.21 16.36 6.90
CA LEU A 255 7.34 16.17 5.74
C LEU A 255 5.90 16.67 5.98
N PHE A 256 5.38 16.48 7.19
CA PHE A 256 3.98 16.73 7.52
C PHE A 256 3.79 17.86 8.54
N ASN A 257 4.89 18.43 9.08
CA ASN A 257 4.87 19.43 10.16
C ASN A 257 4.12 18.94 11.43
N GLU A 258 4.17 17.64 11.67
CA GLU A 258 3.52 16.97 12.80
C GLU A 258 4.57 16.59 13.86
N LYS A 259 4.26 16.82 15.15
CA LYS A 259 5.08 16.37 16.28
C LYS A 259 4.46 15.11 16.87
N VAL A 260 5.14 13.99 16.71
CA VAL A 260 4.73 12.71 17.30
C VAL A 260 5.74 12.25 18.35
N SER A 261 5.24 11.71 19.46
CA SER A 261 6.09 11.13 20.52
C SER A 261 6.62 9.75 20.14
N TRP A 262 5.90 9.02 19.30
CA TRP A 262 6.20 7.66 18.86
C TRP A 262 5.76 7.47 17.40
N THR A 263 6.33 6.49 16.71
CA THR A 263 5.93 6.07 15.36
C THR A 263 6.04 4.55 15.23
N PRO A 264 5.14 3.87 14.50
CA PRO A 264 5.25 2.44 14.20
C PRO A 264 6.30 2.12 13.12
N HIS A 265 7.19 3.07 12.82
CA HIS A 265 8.31 2.85 11.90
C HIS A 265 9.14 1.64 12.32
N ASN A 266 9.43 0.77 11.38
CA ASN A 266 10.11 -0.49 11.63
C ASN A 266 10.86 -0.97 10.39
N PRO A 267 11.87 -1.86 10.56
CA PRO A 267 12.69 -2.35 9.45
C PRO A 267 12.08 -3.53 8.69
N TYR A 268 10.89 -3.99 9.04
CA TYR A 268 10.30 -5.22 8.49
C TYR A 268 9.20 -4.95 7.47
N LEU A 269 8.32 -3.99 7.75
CA LEU A 269 7.10 -3.82 6.98
C LEU A 269 6.60 -2.37 7.04
N PRO A 270 6.60 -1.62 5.93
CA PRO A 270 5.79 -0.43 5.81
C PRO A 270 4.33 -0.88 5.62
N PHE A 271 3.48 -0.58 6.61
CA PHE A 271 2.08 -0.97 6.53
C PHE A 271 1.30 -0.15 5.49
N ASP A 272 0.28 -0.77 4.90
CA ASP A 272 -0.85 -0.07 4.32
C ASP A 272 -2.07 -0.15 5.27
N PRO A 273 -3.10 0.72 5.08
CA PRO A 273 -4.28 0.73 5.95
C PRO A 273 -5.02 -0.61 5.98
N GLY A 274 -5.06 -1.34 4.86
CA GLY A 274 -5.70 -2.66 4.79
C GLY A 274 -4.95 -3.73 5.57
N GLN A 275 -3.63 -3.60 5.69
CA GLN A 275 -2.82 -4.54 6.46
C GLN A 275 -3.05 -4.37 7.96
N ILE A 276 -3.02 -3.14 8.48
CA ILE A 276 -3.30 -2.93 9.91
C ILE A 276 -4.78 -3.23 10.22
N LEU A 277 -5.70 -2.93 9.32
CA LEU A 277 -7.10 -3.31 9.44
C LEU A 277 -7.27 -4.83 9.63
N ARG A 278 -6.51 -5.67 8.89
CA ARG A 278 -6.52 -7.14 9.06
C ARG A 278 -6.19 -7.55 10.49
N VAL A 279 -5.18 -6.90 11.09
CA VAL A 279 -4.83 -7.15 12.49
C VAL A 279 -5.97 -6.74 13.41
N CYS A 280 -6.56 -5.55 13.21
CA CYS A 280 -7.68 -5.06 14.02
C CYS A 280 -8.89 -5.99 13.96
N VAL A 281 -9.25 -6.47 12.77
CA VAL A 281 -10.35 -7.42 12.56
C VAL A 281 -10.05 -8.77 13.24
N ALA A 282 -8.83 -9.29 13.09
CA ALA A 282 -8.44 -10.55 13.73
C ALA A 282 -8.47 -10.46 15.26
N VAL A 283 -7.99 -9.34 15.82
CA VAL A 283 -7.96 -9.12 17.28
C VAL A 283 -9.35 -8.86 17.85
N GLY A 284 -10.12 -7.96 17.25
CA GLY A 284 -11.40 -7.52 17.81
C GLY A 284 -12.56 -8.46 17.49
N MET A 285 -12.66 -8.88 16.23
CA MET A 285 -13.79 -9.64 15.72
C MET A 285 -13.53 -11.16 15.63
N ARG A 286 -12.32 -11.63 15.92
CA ARG A 286 -11.89 -13.03 15.75
C ARG A 286 -12.13 -13.55 14.33
N ARG A 287 -11.95 -12.68 13.33
CA ARG A 287 -12.12 -13.00 11.91
C ARG A 287 -10.84 -12.67 11.15
N ALA A 288 -10.42 -13.59 10.29
CA ALA A 288 -9.32 -13.36 9.35
C ALA A 288 -9.83 -13.12 7.93
N LYS A 289 -11.00 -13.69 7.57
CA LYS A 289 -11.63 -13.47 6.27
C LYS A 289 -12.34 -12.12 6.26
N LEU A 290 -11.73 -11.15 5.59
CA LEU A 290 -12.26 -9.78 5.58
C LEU A 290 -13.64 -9.67 4.93
N GLN A 291 -13.96 -10.54 3.95
CA GLN A 291 -15.31 -10.57 3.36
C GLN A 291 -16.39 -10.93 4.39
N ASP A 292 -16.08 -11.85 5.31
CA ASP A 292 -17.01 -12.23 6.37
C ASP A 292 -17.14 -11.11 7.42
N ALA A 293 -16.03 -10.45 7.75
CA ALA A 293 -16.03 -9.27 8.61
C ALA A 293 -16.87 -8.12 7.99
N TYR A 294 -16.70 -7.83 6.72
CA TYR A 294 -17.50 -6.85 6.01
C TYR A 294 -19.00 -7.15 6.04
N ASN A 295 -19.38 -8.41 5.85
CA ASN A 295 -20.78 -8.81 5.88
C ASN A 295 -21.42 -8.52 7.25
N VAL A 296 -20.76 -8.85 8.35
CA VAL A 296 -21.32 -8.59 9.70
C VAL A 296 -21.27 -7.12 10.08
N LEU A 297 -20.26 -6.36 9.64
CA LEU A 297 -20.19 -4.91 9.82
C LEU A 297 -21.33 -4.17 9.10
N ARG A 298 -21.85 -4.72 8.00
CA ARG A 298 -23.08 -4.21 7.37
C ARG A 298 -24.35 -4.63 8.10
N GLY A 299 -24.24 -5.34 9.23
CA GLY A 299 -25.37 -5.87 9.97
C GLY A 299 -25.96 -7.14 9.36
N ARG A 300 -25.29 -7.79 8.39
CA ARG A 300 -25.80 -9.00 7.77
C ARG A 300 -25.56 -10.20 8.67
N ASP A 301 -26.63 -10.74 9.21
CA ASP A 301 -26.59 -11.95 10.04
C ASP A 301 -26.08 -13.16 9.21
N PRO A 302 -25.00 -13.85 9.63
CA PRO A 302 -24.41 -14.96 8.88
C PRO A 302 -25.35 -16.14 8.65
N ARG A 303 -26.31 -16.36 9.58
CA ARG A 303 -27.26 -17.49 9.55
C ARG A 303 -28.50 -17.17 8.74
N THR A 304 -29.15 -16.04 9.03
CA THR A 304 -30.42 -15.66 8.41
C THR A 304 -30.24 -14.82 7.14
N ARG A 305 -29.05 -14.25 6.91
CA ARG A 305 -28.72 -13.29 5.85
C ARG A 305 -29.53 -11.98 5.89
N LEU A 306 -30.34 -11.77 6.92
CA LEU A 306 -31.08 -10.54 7.14
C LEU A 306 -30.16 -9.43 7.67
N ILE A 307 -30.52 -8.19 7.40
CA ILE A 307 -29.80 -7.02 7.92
C ILE A 307 -30.40 -6.67 9.28
N LYS A 308 -29.55 -6.58 10.30
CA LYS A 308 -29.87 -6.22 11.68
C LYS A 308 -28.95 -5.08 12.11
N PRO A 309 -29.47 -3.87 12.33
CA PRO A 309 -28.65 -2.71 12.74
C PRO A 309 -27.90 -2.97 14.05
N GLU A 310 -28.50 -3.67 15.00
CA GLU A 310 -27.91 -3.98 16.31
C GLU A 310 -26.62 -4.82 16.15
N LEU A 311 -26.61 -5.77 15.21
CA LEU A 311 -25.43 -6.57 14.90
C LEU A 311 -24.30 -5.69 14.34
N ARG A 312 -24.62 -4.71 13.49
CA ARG A 312 -23.66 -3.75 12.97
C ARG A 312 -22.97 -3.01 14.11
N ASP A 313 -23.75 -2.45 15.02
CA ASP A 313 -23.25 -1.62 16.11
C ASP A 313 -22.37 -2.45 17.08
N GLU A 314 -22.77 -3.69 17.36
CA GLU A 314 -21.98 -4.63 18.16
C GLU A 314 -20.64 -4.96 17.48
N GLU A 315 -20.66 -5.31 16.19
CA GLU A 315 -19.45 -5.66 15.46
C GLU A 315 -18.52 -4.46 15.25
N LEU A 316 -19.07 -3.25 15.13
CA LEU A 316 -18.29 -2.01 15.11
C LEU A 316 -17.54 -1.79 16.44
N GLN A 317 -18.19 -2.04 17.57
CA GLN A 317 -17.51 -1.94 18.87
C GLN A 317 -16.36 -2.97 19.00
N LYS A 318 -16.55 -4.19 18.48
CA LYS A 318 -15.48 -5.19 18.43
C LYS A 318 -14.31 -4.72 17.55
N LEU A 319 -14.59 -4.12 16.40
CA LEU A 319 -13.55 -3.55 15.53
C LEU A 319 -12.80 -2.43 16.23
N LYS A 320 -13.49 -1.50 16.90
CA LYS A 320 -12.88 -0.39 17.67
C LYS A 320 -11.95 -0.90 18.77
N LEU A 321 -12.37 -1.91 19.52
CA LEU A 321 -11.53 -2.57 20.51
C LEU A 321 -10.28 -3.20 19.85
N GLY A 322 -10.45 -3.83 18.69
CA GLY A 322 -9.34 -4.36 17.90
C GLY A 322 -8.35 -3.29 17.47
N GLN A 323 -8.83 -2.12 17.06
CA GLN A 323 -8.00 -0.97 16.69
C GLN A 323 -7.24 -0.42 17.89
N GLU A 324 -7.92 -0.18 19.01
CA GLU A 324 -7.30 0.29 20.25
C GLU A 324 -6.12 -0.62 20.66
N ARG A 325 -6.31 -1.94 20.60
CA ARG A 325 -5.29 -2.92 20.97
C ARG A 325 -4.17 -3.01 19.93
N ALA A 326 -4.51 -3.08 18.65
CA ALA A 326 -3.54 -3.26 17.57
C ALA A 326 -2.64 -2.03 17.35
N MET A 327 -3.17 -0.84 17.60
CA MET A 327 -2.42 0.41 17.43
C MET A 327 -1.77 0.90 18.72
N LYS A 328 -1.78 0.10 19.78
CA LYS A 328 -1.10 0.45 21.05
C LYS A 328 0.42 0.33 20.89
N PRO A 329 1.19 1.42 21.10
CA PRO A 329 2.64 1.45 20.87
C PRO A 329 3.40 0.28 21.49
N ILE A 330 3.10 -0.01 22.77
CA ILE A 330 3.82 -1.05 23.52
C ILE A 330 3.68 -2.44 22.88
N HIS A 331 2.51 -2.79 22.32
CA HIS A 331 2.31 -4.09 21.68
C HIS A 331 3.15 -4.26 20.42
N TRP A 332 3.29 -3.18 19.63
CA TRP A 332 4.12 -3.21 18.44
C TRP A 332 5.61 -3.30 18.80
N ASP A 333 6.08 -2.49 19.74
CA ASP A 333 7.47 -2.50 20.19
C ASP A 333 7.87 -3.86 20.80
N GLU A 334 6.98 -4.48 21.58
CA GLU A 334 7.18 -5.82 22.12
C GLU A 334 7.20 -6.89 21.02
N PHE A 335 6.32 -6.78 20.02
CA PHE A 335 6.26 -7.74 18.93
C PHE A 335 7.48 -7.67 18.00
N ILE A 336 8.06 -6.50 17.76
CA ILE A 336 9.34 -6.40 17.04
C ILE A 336 10.41 -7.26 17.71
N ARG A 337 10.45 -7.28 19.04
CA ARG A 337 11.40 -8.14 19.78
C ARG A 337 11.10 -9.64 19.61
N VAL A 338 9.85 -10.03 19.29
CA VAL A 338 9.52 -11.40 18.90
C VAL A 338 10.20 -11.75 17.58
N LEU A 339 10.12 -10.86 16.57
CA LEU A 339 10.78 -11.09 15.27
C LEU A 339 12.30 -11.20 15.42
N GLU A 340 12.90 -10.33 16.23
CA GLU A 340 14.33 -10.38 16.54
C GLU A 340 14.71 -11.68 17.29
N ARG A 341 13.90 -12.13 18.24
CA ARG A 341 14.07 -13.38 18.98
C ARG A 341 13.97 -14.61 18.06
N ALA A 342 13.10 -14.54 17.04
CA ALA A 342 12.99 -15.54 15.99
C ALA A 342 14.15 -15.49 14.96
N GLY A 343 15.11 -14.59 15.12
CA GLY A 343 16.30 -14.45 14.27
C GLY A 343 16.09 -13.62 13.00
N PHE A 344 14.88 -13.09 12.75
CA PHE A 344 14.58 -12.25 11.59
C PHE A 344 14.92 -10.80 11.91
N ARG A 345 15.75 -10.15 11.09
CA ARG A 345 16.32 -8.83 11.41
C ARG A 345 16.14 -7.79 10.31
N SER A 346 15.58 -8.15 9.16
CA SER A 346 15.36 -7.22 8.07
C SER A 346 14.16 -7.64 7.22
N ARG A 347 13.65 -6.70 6.41
CA ARG A 347 12.55 -6.94 5.48
C ARG A 347 12.85 -8.06 4.47
N GLU A 348 14.08 -8.12 3.99
CA GLU A 348 14.53 -9.11 3.01
C GLU A 348 14.46 -10.54 3.57
N MET A 349 14.43 -10.68 4.90
CA MET A 349 14.27 -11.98 5.56
C MET A 349 12.80 -12.40 5.69
N ILE A 350 11.84 -11.52 5.43
CA ILE A 350 10.41 -11.82 5.57
C ILE A 350 9.88 -12.38 4.25
N SER A 351 9.60 -13.67 4.21
CA SER A 351 9.02 -14.35 3.03
C SER A 351 7.51 -14.14 2.90
N SER A 352 6.81 -13.87 4.00
CA SER A 352 5.35 -13.67 4.04
C SER A 352 4.98 -12.51 4.96
N THR A 353 4.47 -11.43 4.36
CA THR A 353 3.87 -10.30 5.10
C THR A 353 2.70 -10.75 5.97
N SER A 354 1.86 -11.66 5.47
CA SER A 354 0.72 -12.21 6.21
C SER A 354 1.15 -12.92 7.49
N ALA A 355 2.33 -13.55 7.51
CA ALA A 355 2.88 -14.16 8.72
C ALA A 355 3.19 -13.11 9.80
N VAL A 356 3.69 -11.93 9.41
CA VAL A 356 3.90 -10.81 10.36
C VAL A 356 2.56 -10.35 10.93
N LEU A 357 1.56 -10.10 10.07
CA LEU A 357 0.26 -9.56 10.47
C LEU A 357 -0.48 -10.50 11.42
N TYR A 358 -0.60 -11.78 11.08
CA TYR A 358 -1.35 -12.74 11.90
C TYR A 358 -0.58 -13.18 13.14
N SER A 359 0.75 -13.23 13.10
CA SER A 359 1.54 -13.43 14.33
C SER A 359 1.42 -12.24 15.27
N TYR A 360 1.35 -11.01 14.75
CA TYR A 360 1.08 -9.82 15.56
C TYR A 360 -0.33 -9.88 16.19
N ALA A 361 -1.35 -10.30 15.44
CA ALA A 361 -2.69 -10.50 15.98
C ALA A 361 -2.70 -11.53 17.12
N LEU A 362 -2.03 -12.67 16.96
CA LEU A 362 -1.90 -13.69 18.01
C LEU A 362 -1.13 -13.17 19.25
N TRP A 363 -0.08 -12.35 19.03
CA TRP A 363 0.62 -11.68 20.12
C TRP A 363 -0.33 -10.83 20.95
N ILE A 364 -1.11 -9.97 20.29
CA ILE A 364 -2.07 -9.08 20.97
C ILE A 364 -3.12 -9.90 21.75
N ILE A 365 -3.61 -10.99 21.15
CA ILE A 365 -4.58 -11.89 21.77
C ILE A 365 -3.98 -12.52 23.03
N GLY A 366 -2.79 -13.10 22.96
CA GLY A 366 -2.11 -13.69 24.10
C GLY A 366 -1.88 -12.68 25.24
N ARG A 367 -1.55 -11.42 24.91
CA ARG A 367 -1.32 -10.35 25.88
C ARG A 367 -2.60 -9.84 26.55
N ASN A 368 -3.71 -9.68 25.81
CA ASN A 368 -4.87 -8.96 26.31
C ASN A 368 -6.02 -9.89 26.77
N ASP A 369 -6.13 -11.08 26.21
CA ASP A 369 -7.24 -11.98 26.53
C ASP A 369 -6.81 -13.14 27.45
N PHE A 370 -5.52 -13.50 27.41
CA PHE A 370 -4.96 -14.58 28.19
C PHE A 370 -3.94 -14.10 29.25
N ASP A 371 -3.63 -12.80 29.25
CA ASP A 371 -2.71 -12.14 30.20
C ASP A 371 -1.37 -12.87 30.37
N ILE A 372 -0.83 -13.43 29.25
CA ILE A 372 0.42 -14.19 29.29
C ILE A 372 1.60 -13.23 29.53
N PRO A 373 2.52 -13.57 30.43
CA PRO A 373 3.73 -12.76 30.66
C PRO A 373 4.52 -12.55 29.36
N VAL A 374 5.07 -11.33 29.20
CA VAL A 374 5.76 -10.89 27.95
C VAL A 374 6.86 -11.86 27.53
N ASP A 375 7.68 -12.31 28.50
CA ASP A 375 8.84 -13.16 28.19
C ASP A 375 8.41 -14.57 27.76
N GLU A 376 7.39 -15.13 28.41
CA GLU A 376 6.83 -16.43 28.04
C GLU A 376 6.20 -16.37 26.65
N LEU A 377 5.34 -15.39 26.42
CA LEU A 377 4.67 -15.22 25.13
C LEU A 377 5.69 -14.95 24.02
N ARG A 378 6.78 -14.22 24.30
CA ARG A 378 7.84 -13.96 23.31
C ARG A 378 8.49 -15.25 22.81
N GLU A 379 8.77 -16.21 23.68
CA GLU A 379 9.37 -17.50 23.28
C GLU A 379 8.39 -18.32 22.41
N ILE A 380 7.11 -18.40 22.82
CA ILE A 380 6.09 -19.12 22.05
C ILE A 380 5.91 -18.47 20.68
N MET A 381 5.76 -17.15 20.64
CA MET A 381 5.52 -16.44 19.40
C MET A 381 6.76 -16.37 18.49
N ALA A 382 7.97 -16.39 19.03
CA ALA A 382 9.19 -16.51 18.22
C ALA A 382 9.25 -17.87 17.51
N ARG A 383 8.90 -18.96 18.19
CA ARG A 383 8.78 -20.31 17.59
C ARG A 383 7.65 -20.34 16.54
N TRP A 384 6.49 -19.76 16.86
CA TRP A 384 5.37 -19.65 15.94
C TRP A 384 5.74 -18.89 14.66
N PHE A 385 6.40 -17.75 14.81
CA PHE A 385 6.81 -16.93 13.66
C PHE A 385 7.84 -17.66 12.80
N PHE A 386 8.85 -18.27 13.42
CA PHE A 386 9.85 -19.07 12.71
C PHE A 386 9.19 -20.21 11.93
N MET A 387 8.33 -21.01 12.56
CA MET A 387 7.56 -22.06 11.91
C MET A 387 6.72 -21.51 10.75
N SER A 388 6.03 -20.40 10.95
CA SER A 388 5.19 -19.80 9.92
C SER A 388 5.99 -19.37 8.69
N GLN A 389 7.21 -18.85 8.87
CA GLN A 389 8.07 -18.44 7.77
C GLN A 389 8.63 -19.67 7.03
N ILE A 390 9.17 -20.65 7.73
CA ILE A 390 9.85 -21.79 7.12
C ILE A 390 8.88 -22.77 6.41
N THR A 391 7.65 -22.89 6.90
CA THR A 391 6.62 -23.75 6.31
C THR A 391 5.77 -23.03 5.25
N GLY A 392 5.87 -21.69 5.16
CA GLY A 392 4.99 -20.90 4.31
C GLY A 392 3.53 -20.93 4.75
N ARG A 393 3.25 -21.05 6.07
CA ARG A 393 1.91 -21.23 6.64
C ARG A 393 0.86 -20.28 6.09
N TYR A 394 1.24 -19.02 5.84
CA TYR A 394 0.34 -17.96 5.36
C TYR A 394 0.60 -17.55 3.90
N SER A 395 1.15 -18.43 3.05
CA SER A 395 1.53 -18.07 1.69
C SER A 395 0.40 -18.28 0.66
N ASN A 396 -0.32 -19.40 0.71
CA ASN A 396 -1.27 -19.76 -0.35
C ASN A 396 -2.72 -19.34 -0.08
N SER A 397 -3.16 -19.29 1.15
CA SER A 397 -4.54 -18.89 1.54
C SER A 397 -4.48 -18.27 2.93
N PRO A 398 -3.86 -17.09 3.06
CA PRO A 398 -3.51 -16.54 4.36
C PRO A 398 -4.74 -16.31 5.26
N GLU A 399 -5.83 -15.78 4.72
CA GLU A 399 -7.06 -15.54 5.47
C GLU A 399 -7.71 -16.84 5.98
N THR A 400 -7.72 -17.89 5.14
CA THR A 400 -8.31 -19.18 5.54
C THR A 400 -7.47 -19.80 6.64
N LYS A 401 -6.14 -19.81 6.50
CA LYS A 401 -5.25 -20.40 7.48
C LYS A 401 -5.27 -19.65 8.81
N ALA A 402 -5.27 -18.33 8.75
CA ALA A 402 -5.41 -17.51 9.95
C ALA A 402 -6.77 -17.68 10.63
N GLN A 403 -7.86 -17.86 9.86
CA GLN A 403 -9.16 -18.16 10.44
C GLN A 403 -9.17 -19.50 11.19
N GLU A 404 -8.51 -20.54 10.63
CA GLU A 404 -8.33 -21.81 11.33
C GLU A 404 -7.58 -21.63 12.66
N ASP A 405 -6.52 -20.82 12.66
CA ASP A 405 -5.73 -20.55 13.86
C ASP A 405 -6.54 -19.81 14.93
N LEU A 406 -7.35 -18.83 14.53
CA LEU A 406 -8.25 -18.13 15.43
C LEU A 406 -9.35 -19.04 15.99
N ASN A 407 -9.93 -19.92 15.17
CA ASN A 407 -10.97 -20.84 15.60
C ASN A 407 -10.46 -21.83 16.64
N ARG A 408 -9.19 -22.28 16.56
CA ARG A 408 -8.58 -23.14 17.58
C ARG A 408 -8.50 -22.50 18.96
N LEU A 409 -8.49 -21.17 19.01
CA LEU A 409 -8.47 -20.40 20.26
C LEU A 409 -9.88 -20.13 20.84
N GLU A 410 -10.96 -20.49 20.12
CA GLU A 410 -12.34 -20.22 20.59
C GLU A 410 -12.65 -20.85 21.95
N ASP A 411 -12.16 -22.07 22.17
CA ASP A 411 -12.40 -22.83 23.39
C ASP A 411 -11.31 -22.62 24.47
N ALA A 412 -10.24 -21.89 24.15
CA ALA A 412 -9.19 -21.58 25.11
C ALA A 412 -9.70 -20.63 26.19
N LYS A 413 -9.42 -20.94 27.46
CA LYS A 413 -9.87 -20.14 28.62
C LYS A 413 -8.72 -19.64 29.47
N THR A 414 -7.57 -20.28 29.37
CA THR A 414 -6.40 -19.99 30.21
C THR A 414 -5.17 -19.71 29.36
N SER A 415 -4.14 -19.10 29.96
CA SER A 415 -2.81 -18.94 29.37
C SER A 415 -2.21 -20.28 28.95
N ASP A 416 -2.41 -21.32 29.76
CA ASP A 416 -1.93 -22.68 29.47
C ASP A 416 -2.63 -23.28 28.23
N ASP A 417 -3.95 -23.04 28.05
CA ASP A 417 -4.65 -23.47 26.85
C ASP A 417 -4.11 -22.83 25.60
N PHE A 418 -3.90 -21.51 25.63
CA PHE A 418 -3.32 -20.77 24.52
C PHE A 418 -1.92 -21.31 24.17
N SER A 419 -1.07 -21.44 25.17
CA SER A 419 0.31 -21.92 25.02
C SER A 419 0.35 -23.35 24.47
N ARG A 420 -0.50 -24.24 24.98
CA ARG A 420 -0.64 -25.63 24.54
C ARG A 420 -1.14 -25.72 23.10
N ILE A 421 -2.15 -24.94 22.71
CA ILE A 421 -2.69 -24.93 21.36
C ILE A 421 -1.61 -24.50 20.36
N LEU A 422 -0.92 -23.39 20.60
CA LEU A 422 0.13 -22.91 19.68
C LEU A 422 1.30 -23.91 19.60
N ASN A 423 1.76 -24.46 20.71
CA ASN A 423 2.83 -25.45 20.70
C ASN A 423 2.42 -26.72 19.93
N THR A 424 1.19 -27.23 20.13
CA THR A 424 0.66 -28.38 19.38
C THR A 424 0.66 -28.12 17.87
N GLU A 425 0.25 -26.92 17.44
CA GLU A 425 0.25 -26.55 16.02
C GLU A 425 1.68 -26.40 15.46
N ILE A 426 2.63 -25.88 16.24
CA ILE A 426 4.04 -25.81 15.85
C ILE A 426 4.58 -27.22 15.62
N ASP A 427 4.39 -28.12 16.60
CA ASP A 427 4.92 -29.48 16.54
C ASP A 427 4.26 -30.29 15.40
N ALA A 428 2.96 -30.09 15.15
CA ALA A 428 2.26 -30.70 14.03
C ALA A 428 2.71 -30.17 12.66
N ALA A 429 3.12 -28.91 12.57
CA ALA A 429 3.58 -28.29 11.31
C ALA A 429 5.01 -28.73 10.93
N VAL A 430 5.85 -29.06 11.90
CA VAL A 430 7.27 -29.43 11.69
C VAL A 430 7.63 -30.70 12.50
N PRO A 431 6.97 -31.86 12.23
CA PRO A 431 7.27 -33.12 12.88
C PRO A 431 8.69 -33.62 12.49
N ASP A 432 9.16 -34.69 13.13
CA ASP A 432 10.48 -35.25 12.90
C ASP A 432 10.77 -35.52 11.41
N ASP A 433 9.84 -36.08 10.69
CA ASP A 433 9.95 -36.33 9.24
C ASP A 433 10.11 -35.02 8.44
N TRP A 434 9.52 -33.94 8.91
CA TRP A 434 9.72 -32.64 8.27
C TRP A 434 11.17 -32.17 8.41
N TRP A 435 11.77 -32.33 9.60
CA TRP A 435 13.17 -31.96 9.84
C TRP A 435 14.14 -32.89 9.11
N MET A 436 13.87 -34.19 9.08
CA MET A 436 14.78 -35.18 8.53
C MET A 436 14.70 -35.32 6.99
N VAL A 437 13.56 -35.00 6.38
CA VAL A 437 13.32 -35.22 4.95
C VAL A 437 12.95 -33.91 4.23
N THR A 438 11.94 -33.20 4.70
CA THR A 438 11.41 -32.04 3.98
C THR A 438 12.38 -30.87 3.99
N LEU A 439 12.93 -30.51 5.15
CA LEU A 439 13.88 -29.40 5.27
C LEU A 439 15.16 -29.63 4.46
N PRO A 440 15.86 -30.77 4.52
CA PRO A 440 17.04 -31.02 3.67
C PRO A 440 16.75 -30.83 2.18
N ASN A 441 15.59 -31.29 1.70
CA ASN A 441 15.19 -31.11 0.31
C ASN A 441 14.93 -29.64 -0.03
N ASN A 442 14.33 -28.88 0.87
CA ASN A 442 14.08 -27.45 0.68
C ASN A 442 15.37 -26.60 0.71
N LEU A 443 16.42 -27.10 1.38
CA LEU A 443 17.74 -26.47 1.40
C LEU A 443 18.55 -26.71 0.11
N ILE A 444 18.11 -27.62 -0.76
CA ILE A 444 18.67 -27.79 -2.11
C ILE A 444 18.13 -26.67 -3.01
N THR A 445 18.53 -25.45 -2.73
CA THR A 445 18.10 -24.24 -3.45
C THR A 445 19.24 -23.25 -3.60
N SER A 446 19.25 -22.54 -4.72
CA SER A 446 20.12 -21.37 -4.95
C SER A 446 19.43 -20.03 -4.65
N SER A 447 18.12 -20.05 -4.42
CA SER A 447 17.33 -18.83 -4.22
C SER A 447 17.58 -18.21 -2.85
N SER A 448 18.01 -16.95 -2.84
CA SER A 448 18.19 -16.16 -1.61
C SER A 448 16.87 -15.71 -0.98
N THR A 449 15.76 -15.89 -1.67
CA THR A 449 14.41 -15.56 -1.17
C THR A 449 13.62 -16.80 -0.77
N ALA A 450 14.21 -18.00 -0.90
CA ALA A 450 13.55 -19.23 -0.47
C ALA A 450 13.32 -19.24 1.05
N PRO A 451 12.11 -19.59 1.54
CA PRO A 451 11.82 -19.63 2.97
C PRO A 451 12.84 -20.44 3.79
N ALA A 452 13.29 -21.59 3.28
CA ALA A 452 14.30 -22.41 3.94
C ALA A 452 15.67 -21.72 4.05
N PHE A 453 16.09 -20.96 3.03
CA PHE A 453 17.31 -20.17 3.09
C PHE A 453 17.20 -19.03 4.12
N LEU A 454 16.10 -18.30 4.11
CA LEU A 454 15.87 -17.20 5.06
C LEU A 454 15.80 -17.71 6.50
N ALA A 455 15.15 -18.86 6.72
CA ALA A 455 15.12 -19.53 8.02
C ALA A 455 16.51 -20.02 8.45
N TYR A 456 17.35 -20.51 7.53
CA TYR A 456 18.75 -20.82 7.81
C TYR A 456 19.52 -19.60 8.31
N ILE A 457 19.37 -18.45 7.66
CA ILE A 457 19.98 -17.19 8.13
C ILE A 457 19.43 -16.77 9.50
N ALA A 458 18.12 -16.93 9.73
CA ALA A 458 17.51 -16.66 11.03
C ALA A 458 18.07 -17.57 12.13
N ALA A 459 18.28 -18.87 11.84
CA ALA A 459 18.90 -19.81 12.76
C ALA A 459 20.35 -19.41 13.10
N LEU A 460 21.14 -18.97 12.12
CA LEU A 460 22.50 -18.44 12.36
C LEU A 460 22.49 -17.21 13.27
N ASN A 461 21.49 -16.32 13.12
CA ASN A 461 21.32 -15.17 14.00
C ASN A 461 20.95 -15.57 15.44
N ILE A 462 20.09 -16.58 15.61
CA ILE A 462 19.72 -17.13 16.93
C ILE A 462 20.93 -17.78 17.62
N LEU A 463 21.72 -18.54 16.86
CA LEU A 463 22.90 -19.23 17.35
C LEU A 463 24.12 -18.32 17.56
N ASP A 464 23.97 -17.03 17.31
CA ASP A 464 25.05 -16.04 17.43
C ASP A 464 26.29 -16.40 16.59
N ALA A 465 26.03 -16.97 15.39
CA ALA A 465 27.07 -17.49 14.51
C ALA A 465 27.99 -16.39 13.98
N GLU A 466 29.26 -16.73 13.85
CA GLU A 466 30.28 -15.87 13.26
C GLU A 466 30.30 -15.97 11.74
N VAL A 467 30.71 -14.90 11.09
CA VAL A 467 31.05 -14.88 9.67
C VAL A 467 32.30 -15.76 9.46
N LEU A 468 32.34 -16.55 8.42
CA LEU A 468 33.46 -17.46 8.16
C LEU A 468 34.78 -16.67 8.06
N LEU A 469 35.80 -17.14 8.77
CA LEU A 469 37.12 -16.51 8.88
C LEU A 469 37.12 -15.11 9.52
N SER A 470 36.10 -14.77 10.28
CA SER A 470 35.96 -13.49 11.00
C SER A 470 35.45 -13.72 12.42
N THR A 471 35.66 -12.75 13.30
CA THR A 471 35.06 -12.71 14.65
C THR A 471 33.75 -11.92 14.67
N SER A 472 33.36 -11.34 13.53
CA SER A 472 32.13 -10.59 13.39
C SER A 472 30.92 -11.51 13.41
N LYS A 473 29.85 -11.12 14.10
CA LYS A 473 28.61 -11.90 14.13
C LYS A 473 27.74 -11.59 12.91
N ILE A 474 27.11 -12.62 12.33
CA ILE A 474 26.22 -12.47 11.17
C ILE A 474 25.10 -11.47 11.48
N LYS A 475 24.52 -11.53 12.70
CA LYS A 475 23.45 -10.63 13.14
C LYS A 475 23.84 -9.14 13.14
N ASP A 476 25.12 -8.79 13.26
CA ASP A 476 25.60 -7.42 13.27
C ASP A 476 25.65 -6.82 11.87
N TRP A 477 25.84 -7.65 10.86
CA TRP A 477 25.79 -7.26 9.45
C TRP A 477 24.36 -7.15 8.90
N ILE A 478 23.42 -7.90 9.44
CA ILE A 478 21.99 -7.88 9.11
C ILE A 478 21.25 -7.00 10.15
N ASN A 479 21.81 -5.83 10.46
CA ASN A 479 21.20 -4.92 11.43
C ASN A 479 20.28 -3.92 10.70
N PRO A 480 18.96 -3.91 10.99
CA PRO A 480 18.00 -3.03 10.36
C PRO A 480 18.23 -1.54 10.62
N GLN A 481 18.93 -1.19 11.70
CA GLN A 481 19.25 0.20 12.04
C GLN A 481 20.50 0.73 11.31
N ARG A 482 21.26 -0.13 10.66
CA ARG A 482 22.37 0.26 9.81
C ARG A 482 21.94 0.13 8.35
N ARG A 483 22.30 1.09 7.48
CA ARG A 483 22.18 0.89 6.03
C ARG A 483 22.83 -0.45 5.69
N PRO A 484 22.25 -1.27 4.78
CA PRO A 484 22.86 -2.53 4.39
C PRO A 484 24.26 -2.21 3.86
N ILE A 485 25.23 -2.37 4.74
CA ILE A 485 26.63 -2.36 4.33
C ILE A 485 26.77 -3.66 3.57
N LYS A 486 27.08 -3.60 2.28
CA LYS A 486 27.52 -4.75 1.50
C LYS A 486 28.88 -5.21 2.07
N GLY A 487 28.85 -5.83 3.23
CA GLY A 487 30.03 -6.22 3.96
C GLY A 487 30.24 -7.73 4.00
N ILE A 488 29.18 -8.51 3.77
CA ILE A 488 29.24 -9.97 3.71
C ILE A 488 28.59 -10.47 2.43
N GLU A 489 29.19 -11.51 1.86
CA GLU A 489 28.69 -12.20 0.67
C GLU A 489 28.60 -13.71 0.90
N LYS A 490 27.78 -14.38 0.09
CA LYS A 490 27.72 -15.84 0.02
C LYS A 490 28.90 -16.33 -0.80
N HIS A 491 29.72 -17.16 -0.20
CA HIS A 491 30.87 -17.78 -0.85
C HIS A 491 30.70 -19.30 -0.90
N HIS A 492 31.04 -19.92 -2.02
CA HIS A 492 31.02 -21.39 -2.13
C HIS A 492 32.12 -22.02 -1.28
N LEU A 493 31.76 -22.92 -0.38
CA LEU A 493 32.72 -23.73 0.38
C LEU A 493 33.50 -24.65 -0.55
N PHE A 494 32.79 -25.27 -1.50
CA PHE A 494 33.38 -26.05 -2.58
C PHE A 494 33.19 -25.29 -3.90
N PRO A 495 34.29 -24.85 -4.55
CA PRO A 495 34.22 -24.10 -5.80
C PRO A 495 33.44 -24.85 -6.88
N ARG A 496 32.66 -24.12 -7.67
CA ARG A 496 31.84 -24.70 -8.74
C ARG A 496 32.65 -25.55 -9.71
N ASP A 497 33.82 -25.06 -10.12
CA ASP A 497 34.68 -25.74 -11.08
C ASP A 497 35.19 -27.05 -10.51
N TYR A 498 35.55 -27.10 -9.22
CA TYR A 498 35.93 -28.32 -8.53
C TYR A 498 34.79 -29.36 -8.52
N LEU A 499 33.57 -28.93 -8.15
CA LEU A 499 32.40 -29.82 -8.11
C LEU A 499 32.09 -30.39 -9.52
N GLN A 500 32.24 -29.60 -10.56
CA GLN A 500 31.96 -29.99 -11.93
C GLN A 500 33.09 -30.82 -12.56
N ALA A 501 34.33 -30.39 -12.40
CA ALA A 501 35.47 -31.01 -13.05
C ALA A 501 35.90 -32.30 -12.33
N GLU A 502 36.01 -32.28 -10.99
CA GLU A 502 36.53 -33.41 -10.21
C GLU A 502 35.42 -34.36 -9.76
N LEU A 503 34.33 -33.82 -9.18
CA LEU A 503 33.25 -34.66 -8.62
C LEU A 503 32.12 -34.94 -9.63
N LYS A 504 32.23 -34.43 -10.88
CA LYS A 504 31.28 -34.65 -11.99
C LYS A 504 29.82 -34.27 -11.64
N ILE A 505 29.61 -33.38 -10.68
CA ILE A 505 28.27 -32.88 -10.29
C ILE A 505 27.80 -31.85 -11.32
N LYS A 506 26.83 -32.21 -12.14
CA LYS A 506 26.27 -31.34 -13.20
C LYS A 506 25.02 -30.56 -12.77
N ASP A 507 24.31 -31.04 -11.73
CA ASP A 507 23.10 -30.38 -11.25
C ASP A 507 23.46 -29.08 -10.53
N THR A 508 23.11 -27.95 -11.17
CA THR A 508 23.38 -26.61 -10.66
C THR A 508 22.69 -26.34 -9.31
N ARG A 509 21.55 -26.98 -9.02
CA ARG A 509 20.87 -26.83 -7.72
C ARG A 509 21.68 -27.47 -6.61
N ARG A 510 22.28 -28.63 -6.85
CA ARG A 510 23.17 -29.31 -5.88
C ARG A 510 24.47 -28.54 -5.67
N ILE A 511 25.02 -27.93 -6.71
CA ILE A 511 26.22 -27.08 -6.61
C ILE A 511 25.91 -25.82 -5.77
N ASN A 512 24.77 -25.18 -6.02
CA ASN A 512 24.37 -23.94 -5.40
C ASN A 512 23.41 -24.13 -4.20
N GLN A 513 23.38 -25.31 -3.58
CA GLN A 513 22.56 -25.55 -2.39
C GLN A 513 23.09 -24.78 -1.17
N VAL A 514 22.18 -24.50 -0.22
CA VAL A 514 22.50 -23.73 0.99
C VAL A 514 23.72 -24.30 1.74
N ALA A 515 23.84 -25.62 1.83
CA ALA A 515 24.95 -26.30 2.50
C ALA A 515 26.34 -26.05 1.86
N ASN A 516 26.40 -25.56 0.62
CA ASN A 516 27.64 -25.20 -0.06
C ASN A 516 27.99 -23.72 0.06
N TYR A 517 27.28 -22.95 0.89
CA TYR A 517 27.56 -21.54 1.09
C TYR A 517 27.96 -21.24 2.52
N ALA A 518 28.95 -20.36 2.66
CA ALA A 518 29.23 -19.64 3.89
C ALA A 518 29.09 -18.13 3.66
N LEU A 519 28.81 -17.40 4.72
CA LEU A 519 28.87 -15.94 4.71
C LEU A 519 30.30 -15.52 5.01
N VAL A 520 30.90 -14.73 4.12
CA VAL A 520 32.29 -14.26 4.21
C VAL A 520 32.32 -12.74 4.12
N GLU A 521 33.21 -12.07 4.83
CA GLU A 521 33.43 -10.63 4.66
C GLU A 521 34.03 -10.33 3.29
N LEU A 522 33.52 -9.28 2.64
CA LEU A 522 34.01 -8.83 1.32
C LEU A 522 35.51 -8.53 1.31
N SER A 523 36.06 -8.06 2.42
CA SER A 523 37.49 -7.80 2.58
C SER A 523 38.37 -9.07 2.50
N LEU A 524 37.78 -10.24 2.73
CA LEU A 524 38.48 -11.52 2.75
C LEU A 524 38.36 -12.32 1.44
N ILE A 525 37.48 -11.92 0.53
CA ILE A 525 37.23 -12.61 -0.75
C ILE A 525 38.45 -12.50 -1.71
N HIS A 526 39.33 -11.56 -1.47
CA HIS A 526 40.52 -11.28 -2.32
C HIS A 526 41.83 -11.82 -1.70
N ILE A 527 41.75 -12.57 -0.62
CA ILE A 527 42.87 -13.30 -0.04
C ILE A 527 42.86 -14.75 -0.54
#